data_0e068145397d1502aecd7658c60db42e
#
_entry.id   0e068145397d1502aecd7658c60db42e
#
_cell.length_a   1.000
_cell.length_b   1.000
_cell.length_c   1.000
_cell.angle_alpha   90.00
_cell.angle_beta   90.00
_cell.angle_gamma   90.00
#
_symmetry.space_group_name_H-M   'P 1'
#
loop_
_entity.id
_entity.type
_entity.pdbx_description
1 polymer ?
#
loop_
_entity_poly.entity_id
_entity_poly.type
_entity_poly.pdbx_seq_one_letter_code
_entity_poly.pdbx_strand_id
1 'polypeptide(L)'
;MENPRGHFMDRLVQRSLDGGIPLFVFIVAILAGLVALQYTPREEEPQIVVPMLDVLVSAPGLSSEQVARQVTIPVEKLLTQIPGVEHVYSSSSAGMASVTLRFYVGQDREESILNTYNKLHSNQDQVPGVVENW
;
A
#
# COMPACT_ATOMS: atom_id res chain seq x y z
N MET A 1 62.67 -2.62 -27.07
CA MET A 1 62.04 -3.64 -26.22
C MET A 1 60.55 -3.61 -26.53
N GLU A 2 60.11 -4.43 -27.45
CA GLU A 2 58.67 -4.52 -27.85
C GLU A 2 57.94 -5.32 -26.78
N ASN A 3 56.86 -4.73 -26.31
CA ASN A 3 56.04 -5.32 -25.26
C ASN A 3 55.20 -6.47 -25.85
N PRO A 4 55.47 -7.74 -25.54
CA PRO A 4 54.80 -8.90 -26.16
C PRO A 4 53.29 -8.98 -25.80
N ARG A 5 52.83 -8.19 -24.85
CA ARG A 5 51.40 -8.13 -24.45
C ARG A 5 50.54 -7.33 -25.42
N GLY A 6 51.11 -6.38 -26.17
CA GLY A 6 50.41 -5.61 -27.19
C GLY A 6 49.93 -6.46 -28.36
N HIS A 7 50.81 -7.35 -28.86
CA HIS A 7 50.50 -8.22 -30.00
C HIS A 7 49.42 -9.27 -29.75
N PHE A 8 49.24 -9.68 -28.52
CA PHE A 8 48.17 -10.64 -28.17
C PHE A 8 46.80 -9.92 -28.16
N MET A 9 46.74 -8.75 -27.57
CA MET A 9 45.50 -7.93 -27.50
C MET A 9 45.07 -7.46 -28.90
N ASP A 10 46.04 -7.02 -29.74
CA ASP A 10 45.76 -6.58 -31.11
C ASP A 10 45.20 -7.73 -31.97
N ARG A 11 45.73 -8.95 -31.84
CA ARG A 11 45.19 -10.12 -32.55
C ARG A 11 43.79 -10.54 -32.05
N LEU A 12 43.54 -10.43 -30.76
CA LEU A 12 42.24 -10.71 -30.15
C LEU A 12 41.21 -9.69 -30.69
N VAL A 13 41.55 -8.41 -30.70
CA VAL A 13 40.69 -7.34 -31.18
C VAL A 13 40.43 -7.46 -32.67
N GLN A 14 41.46 -7.68 -33.50
CA GLN A 14 41.30 -7.88 -34.95
C GLN A 14 40.45 -9.11 -35.27
N ARG A 15 40.66 -10.23 -34.60
CA ARG A 15 39.88 -11.44 -34.83
C ARG A 15 38.44 -11.33 -34.34
N SER A 16 38.19 -10.45 -33.37
CA SER A 16 36.86 -10.12 -32.88
C SER A 16 36.11 -9.16 -33.84
N LEU A 17 36.86 -8.26 -34.51
CA LEU A 17 36.30 -7.26 -35.44
C LEU A 17 36.01 -7.82 -36.84
N ASP A 18 36.87 -8.74 -37.35
CA ASP A 18 36.74 -9.32 -38.69
C ASP A 18 35.72 -10.46 -38.80
N GLY A 19 35.23 -10.94 -37.69
CA GLY A 19 34.17 -11.98 -37.64
C GLY A 19 32.82 -11.39 -37.28
N GLY A 20 31.74 -12.03 -37.69
CA GLY A 20 30.36 -11.68 -37.29
C GLY A 20 30.08 -11.77 -35.76
N ILE A 21 31.13 -12.04 -34.97
CA ILE A 21 31.06 -12.16 -33.50
C ILE A 21 30.54 -10.89 -32.80
N PRO A 22 31.01 -9.66 -33.15
CA PRO A 22 30.51 -8.45 -32.51
C PRO A 22 29.04 -8.22 -32.77
N LEU A 23 28.58 -8.48 -34.01
CA LEU A 23 27.17 -8.36 -34.39
C LEU A 23 26.30 -9.37 -33.64
N PHE A 24 26.78 -10.62 -33.51
CA PHE A 24 26.08 -11.66 -32.75
C PHE A 24 25.98 -11.31 -31.27
N VAL A 25 27.09 -10.86 -30.63
CA VAL A 25 27.09 -10.44 -29.23
C VAL A 25 26.16 -9.24 -29.01
N PHE A 26 26.13 -8.30 -29.95
CA PHE A 26 25.23 -7.15 -29.89
C PHE A 26 23.75 -7.56 -29.94
N ILE A 27 23.38 -8.46 -30.83
CA ILE A 27 22.02 -9.00 -30.93
C ILE A 27 21.63 -9.74 -29.65
N VAL A 28 22.52 -10.61 -29.14
CA VAL A 28 22.28 -11.35 -27.90
C VAL A 28 22.13 -10.40 -26.72
N ALA A 29 22.95 -9.34 -26.64
CA ALA A 29 22.85 -8.35 -25.57
C ALA A 29 21.51 -7.59 -25.61
N ILE A 30 21.02 -7.21 -26.82
CA ILE A 30 19.71 -6.58 -26.96
C ILE A 30 18.59 -7.53 -26.53
N LEU A 31 18.63 -8.77 -26.97
CA LEU A 31 17.61 -9.76 -26.60
C LEU A 31 17.62 -10.04 -25.10
N ALA A 32 18.80 -10.20 -24.51
CA ALA A 32 18.95 -10.37 -23.06
C ALA A 32 18.42 -9.16 -22.29
N GLY A 33 18.70 -7.93 -22.78
CA GLY A 33 18.18 -6.71 -22.20
C GLY A 33 16.65 -6.62 -22.24
N LEU A 34 16.03 -6.99 -23.35
CA LEU A 34 14.58 -7.02 -23.49
C LEU A 34 13.93 -8.07 -22.57
N VAL A 35 14.54 -9.23 -22.46
CA VAL A 35 14.08 -10.26 -21.51
C VAL A 35 14.24 -9.79 -20.07
N ALA A 36 15.38 -9.19 -19.73
CA ALA A 36 15.60 -8.65 -18.39
C ALA A 36 14.56 -7.58 -18.01
N LEU A 37 14.17 -6.70 -18.94
CA LEU A 37 13.12 -5.71 -18.73
C LEU A 37 11.75 -6.33 -18.40
N GLN A 38 11.44 -7.49 -18.96
CA GLN A 38 10.19 -8.19 -18.67
C GLN A 38 10.19 -8.91 -17.32
N TYR A 39 11.35 -9.42 -16.91
CA TYR A 39 11.49 -10.17 -15.66
C TYR A 39 11.89 -9.29 -14.46
N THR A 40 12.29 -8.05 -14.70
CA THR A 40 12.60 -7.13 -13.59
C THR A 40 11.28 -6.64 -12.97
N PRO A 41 10.95 -7.01 -11.72
CA PRO A 41 9.77 -6.50 -11.06
C PRO A 41 9.91 -4.98 -10.93
N ARG A 42 8.92 -4.26 -11.42
CA ARG A 42 8.83 -2.80 -11.27
C ARG A 42 8.13 -2.50 -9.95
N GLU A 43 8.85 -2.56 -8.87
CA GLU A 43 8.39 -2.01 -7.61
C GLU A 43 8.87 -0.56 -7.54
N GLU A 44 7.97 0.37 -7.75
CA GLU A 44 8.30 1.81 -7.75
C GLU A 44 8.59 2.34 -6.35
N GLU A 45 8.10 1.68 -5.29
CA GLU A 45 8.38 2.05 -3.90
C GLU A 45 8.28 0.83 -2.98
N PRO A 46 9.04 0.78 -1.86
CA PRO A 46 8.77 -0.20 -0.83
C PRO A 46 7.34 0.02 -0.34
N GLN A 47 6.47 -0.97 -0.50
CA GLN A 47 5.08 -0.90 -0.05
C GLN A 47 5.04 -0.81 1.47
N ILE A 48 5.15 0.41 2.00
CA ILE A 48 4.80 0.70 3.39
C ILE A 48 3.28 0.67 3.44
N VAL A 49 2.72 -0.51 3.63
CA VAL A 49 1.27 -0.68 3.77
C VAL A 49 0.90 -0.16 5.17
N VAL A 50 0.33 1.03 5.21
CA VAL A 50 -0.36 1.55 6.38
C VAL A 50 -1.85 1.38 6.10
N PRO A 51 -2.51 0.36 6.64
CA PRO A 51 -3.95 0.20 6.44
C PRO A 51 -4.70 1.39 7.03
N MET A 52 -5.55 2.00 6.24
CA MET A 52 -6.50 3.01 6.67
C MET A 52 -7.91 2.53 6.32
N LEU A 53 -8.86 2.74 7.23
CA LEU A 53 -10.24 2.34 7.05
C LEU A 53 -11.16 3.49 7.46
N ASP A 54 -12.09 3.84 6.59
CA ASP A 54 -13.11 4.85 6.86
C ASP A 54 -14.43 4.17 7.21
N VAL A 55 -14.98 4.54 8.36
CA VAL A 55 -16.31 4.12 8.82
C VAL A 55 -17.23 5.33 8.72
N LEU A 56 -18.22 5.24 7.84
CA LEU A 56 -19.24 6.27 7.66
C LEU A 56 -20.50 5.86 8.42
N VAL A 57 -21.01 6.74 9.27
CA VAL A 57 -22.15 6.46 10.11
C VAL A 57 -23.25 7.48 9.79
N SER A 58 -24.41 6.99 9.34
CA SER A 58 -25.57 7.82 9.03
C SER A 58 -26.46 7.99 10.26
N ALA A 59 -26.72 9.25 10.63
CA ALA A 59 -27.55 9.62 11.78
C ALA A 59 -28.49 10.79 11.40
N PRO A 60 -29.48 10.55 10.52
CA PRO A 60 -30.31 11.60 9.98
C PRO A 60 -31.12 12.31 11.08
N GLY A 61 -31.31 13.61 10.90
CA GLY A 61 -32.09 14.45 11.83
C GLY A 61 -31.30 15.01 13.02
N LEU A 62 -30.03 14.59 13.22
CA LEU A 62 -29.20 15.13 14.27
C LEU A 62 -28.35 16.33 13.78
N SER A 63 -28.18 17.34 14.64
CA SER A 63 -27.17 18.38 14.39
C SER A 63 -25.76 17.86 14.53
N SER A 64 -24.77 18.57 13.99
CA SER A 64 -23.36 18.16 14.07
C SER A 64 -22.88 17.94 15.51
N GLU A 65 -23.33 18.77 16.46
CA GLU A 65 -23.00 18.65 17.88
C GLU A 65 -23.65 17.40 18.52
N GLN A 66 -24.90 17.10 18.14
CA GLN A 66 -25.58 15.87 18.58
C GLN A 66 -24.91 14.63 18.00
N VAL A 67 -24.55 14.66 16.69
CA VAL A 67 -23.80 13.58 16.05
C VAL A 67 -22.47 13.36 16.77
N ALA A 68 -21.73 14.42 17.08
CA ALA A 68 -20.46 14.31 17.81
C ALA A 68 -20.63 13.62 19.17
N ARG A 69 -21.60 14.05 19.95
CA ARG A 69 -21.79 13.53 21.32
C ARG A 69 -22.42 12.15 21.37
N GLN A 70 -23.41 11.89 20.52
CA GLN A 70 -24.22 10.67 20.60
C GLN A 70 -23.71 9.54 19.72
N VAL A 71 -23.00 9.85 18.63
CA VAL A 71 -22.55 8.87 17.65
C VAL A 71 -21.03 8.78 17.60
N THR A 72 -20.36 9.90 17.30
CA THR A 72 -18.92 9.91 17.02
C THR A 72 -18.11 9.47 18.23
N ILE A 73 -18.32 10.08 19.40
CA ILE A 73 -17.57 9.75 20.63
C ILE A 73 -17.74 8.29 21.07
N PRO A 74 -18.95 7.71 21.11
CA PRO A 74 -19.11 6.28 21.39
C PRO A 74 -18.41 5.37 20.38
N VAL A 75 -18.53 5.67 19.09
CA VAL A 75 -17.89 4.89 18.01
C VAL A 75 -16.37 4.98 18.10
N GLU A 76 -15.81 6.17 18.31
CA GLU A 76 -14.35 6.33 18.54
C GLU A 76 -13.84 5.47 19.70
N LYS A 77 -14.52 5.51 20.83
CA LYS A 77 -14.15 4.70 22.01
C LYS A 77 -14.17 3.21 21.71
N LEU A 78 -15.13 2.77 20.92
CA LEU A 78 -15.26 1.37 20.53
C LEU A 78 -14.12 0.97 19.57
N LEU A 79 -13.84 1.81 18.58
CA LEU A 79 -12.86 1.54 17.54
C LEU A 79 -11.41 1.64 18.06
N THR A 80 -11.14 2.50 19.04
CA THR A 80 -9.82 2.59 19.71
C THR A 80 -9.44 1.31 20.44
N GLN A 81 -10.39 0.44 20.79
CA GLN A 81 -10.14 -0.84 21.46
C GLN A 81 -9.70 -1.95 20.50
N ILE A 82 -9.69 -1.70 19.19
CA ILE A 82 -9.30 -2.70 18.20
C ILE A 82 -7.77 -2.87 18.24
N PRO A 83 -7.25 -4.10 18.35
CA PRO A 83 -5.82 -4.35 18.30
C PRO A 83 -5.22 -3.88 16.99
N GLY A 84 -4.07 -3.21 17.04
CA GLY A 84 -3.37 -2.72 15.86
C GLY A 84 -3.80 -1.33 15.37
N VAL A 85 -4.81 -0.70 15.98
CA VAL A 85 -5.16 0.70 15.70
C VAL A 85 -4.13 1.62 16.35
N GLU A 86 -3.52 2.50 15.54
CA GLU A 86 -2.55 3.50 15.97
C GLU A 86 -3.24 4.82 16.32
N HIS A 87 -4.08 5.30 15.39
CA HIS A 87 -4.82 6.55 15.54
C HIS A 87 -6.24 6.43 15.01
N VAL A 88 -7.16 7.14 15.67
CA VAL A 88 -8.55 7.31 15.22
C VAL A 88 -8.78 8.80 15.00
N TYR A 89 -9.24 9.14 13.81
CA TYR A 89 -9.65 10.50 13.44
C TYR A 89 -11.14 10.51 13.20
N SER A 90 -11.82 11.57 13.57
CA SER A 90 -13.26 11.67 13.32
C SER A 90 -13.68 13.06 12.87
N SER A 91 -14.78 13.08 12.14
CA SER A 91 -15.46 14.29 11.73
C SER A 91 -16.97 14.12 11.90
N SER A 92 -17.63 15.15 12.42
CA SER A 92 -19.07 15.15 12.66
C SER A 92 -19.73 16.26 11.87
N SER A 93 -20.67 15.87 11.03
CA SER A 93 -21.52 16.79 10.26
C SER A 93 -22.98 16.58 10.64
N ALA A 94 -23.87 17.47 10.19
CA ALA A 94 -25.31 17.28 10.41
C ALA A 94 -25.78 16.00 9.70
N GLY A 95 -26.30 15.05 10.45
CA GLY A 95 -26.81 13.78 9.94
C GLY A 95 -25.77 12.72 9.58
N MET A 96 -24.47 12.95 9.79
CA MET A 96 -23.42 12.03 9.40
C MET A 96 -22.18 12.15 10.29
N ALA A 97 -21.57 11.01 10.63
CA ALA A 97 -20.22 10.92 11.20
C ALA A 97 -19.30 10.16 10.27
N SER A 98 -18.04 10.57 10.20
CA SER A 98 -16.96 9.84 9.55
C SER A 98 -15.86 9.55 10.57
N VAL A 99 -15.47 8.29 10.71
CA VAL A 99 -14.40 7.87 11.61
C VAL A 99 -13.36 7.12 10.81
N THR A 100 -12.14 7.67 10.73
CA THR A 100 -11.01 7.09 10.02
C THR A 100 -10.08 6.41 11.01
N LEU A 101 -9.86 5.11 10.84
CA LEU A 101 -8.86 4.34 11.58
C LEU A 101 -7.56 4.27 10.79
N ARG A 102 -6.47 4.51 11.47
CA ARG A 102 -5.13 4.26 10.99
C ARG A 102 -4.51 3.16 11.83
N PHE A 103 -4.05 2.12 11.16
CA PHE A 103 -3.40 0.99 11.80
C PHE A 103 -1.88 1.15 11.80
N TYR A 104 -1.18 0.39 12.64
CA TYR A 104 0.28 0.34 12.61
C TYR A 104 0.80 -0.20 11.28
N VAL A 105 1.98 0.26 10.91
CA VAL A 105 2.69 -0.22 9.72
C VAL A 105 2.91 -1.73 9.81
N GLY A 106 2.61 -2.45 8.72
CA GLY A 106 2.79 -3.90 8.63
C GLY A 106 1.62 -4.74 9.15
N GLN A 107 0.52 -4.10 9.56
CA GLN A 107 -0.72 -4.82 9.84
C GLN A 107 -1.34 -5.33 8.54
N ASP A 108 -1.93 -6.54 8.62
CA ASP A 108 -2.69 -7.09 7.50
C ASP A 108 -3.97 -6.30 7.28
N ARG A 109 -4.21 -5.90 6.03
CA ARG A 109 -5.37 -5.08 5.68
C ARG A 109 -6.69 -5.83 5.84
N GLU A 110 -6.74 -7.09 5.42
CA GLU A 110 -7.96 -7.91 5.46
C GLU A 110 -8.33 -8.22 6.91
N GLU A 111 -7.35 -8.57 7.72
CA GLU A 111 -7.55 -8.80 9.15
C GLU A 111 -8.02 -7.53 9.85
N SER A 112 -7.46 -6.37 9.53
CA SER A 112 -7.86 -5.07 10.08
C SER A 112 -9.32 -4.73 9.76
N ILE A 113 -9.76 -4.97 8.52
CA ILE A 113 -11.15 -4.79 8.08
C ILE A 113 -12.07 -5.72 8.85
N LEU A 114 -11.72 -7.01 8.93
CA LEU A 114 -12.51 -8.03 9.60
C LEU A 114 -12.67 -7.73 11.10
N ASN A 115 -11.58 -7.34 11.77
CA ASN A 115 -11.60 -6.97 13.18
C ASN A 115 -12.48 -5.74 13.44
N THR A 116 -12.43 -4.75 12.55
CA THR A 116 -13.27 -3.56 12.64
C THR A 116 -14.74 -3.91 12.46
N TYR A 117 -15.07 -4.69 11.43
CA TYR A 117 -16.44 -5.14 11.19
C TYR A 117 -16.99 -5.94 12.36
N ASN A 118 -16.24 -6.91 12.86
CA ASN A 118 -16.65 -7.75 14.00
C ASN A 118 -16.85 -6.91 15.25
N LYS A 119 -15.99 -5.90 15.49
CA LYS A 119 -16.12 -5.02 16.64
C LYS A 119 -17.38 -4.18 16.59
N LEU A 120 -17.68 -3.58 15.45
CA LEU A 120 -18.89 -2.79 15.23
C LEU A 120 -20.13 -3.69 15.35
N HIS A 121 -20.14 -4.82 14.67
CA HIS A 121 -21.29 -5.73 14.65
C HIS A 121 -21.59 -6.34 16.03
N SER A 122 -20.58 -6.69 16.79
CA SER A 122 -20.76 -7.28 18.13
C SER A 122 -21.18 -6.27 19.19
N ASN A 123 -21.08 -4.97 18.91
CA ASN A 123 -21.41 -3.90 19.86
C ASN A 123 -22.48 -2.92 19.30
N GLN A 124 -23.33 -3.43 18.43
CA GLN A 124 -24.43 -2.62 17.85
C GLN A 124 -25.36 -2.04 18.91
N ASP A 125 -25.51 -2.71 20.04
CA ASP A 125 -26.28 -2.26 21.19
C ASP A 125 -25.68 -1.05 21.92
N GLN A 126 -24.38 -0.83 21.78
CA GLN A 126 -23.68 0.34 22.36
C GLN A 126 -23.69 1.55 21.42
N VAL A 127 -24.06 1.36 20.18
CA VAL A 127 -24.23 2.42 19.20
C VAL A 127 -25.67 2.89 19.29
N PRO A 128 -25.92 4.21 19.35
CA PRO A 128 -27.28 4.74 19.47
C PRO A 128 -28.18 4.25 18.36
N GLY A 129 -29.43 3.93 18.68
CA GLY A 129 -30.44 3.44 17.73
C GLY A 129 -30.88 4.45 16.65
N VAL A 130 -30.18 5.61 16.57
CA VAL A 130 -30.29 6.63 15.51
C VAL A 130 -29.37 6.33 14.31
N VAL A 131 -28.50 5.34 14.42
CA VAL A 131 -27.60 4.94 13.33
C VAL A 131 -28.36 4.02 12.38
N GLU A 132 -28.58 4.48 11.16
CA GLU A 132 -29.30 3.71 10.14
C GLU A 132 -28.36 2.82 9.31
N ASN A 133 -27.07 3.20 9.16
CA ASN A 133 -26.13 2.47 8.33
C ASN A 133 -24.66 2.78 8.72
N TRP A 134 -23.76 1.85 8.40
CA TRP A 134 -22.31 1.95 8.59
C TRP A 134 -21.60 1.97 7.25
#